data_0b85bfbc9e9a889a1eb5791584474708
#
_entry.id   0b85bfbc9e9a889a1eb5791584474708
#
_cell.length_a   1.000
_cell.length_b   1.000
_cell.length_c   1.000
_cell.angle_alpha   90.00
_cell.angle_beta   90.00
_cell.angle_gamma   90.00
#
_symmetry.space_group_name_H-M   'P 1'
#
loop_
_entity.id
_entity.type
_entity.pdbx_description
1 polymer ?
#
loop_
_entity_poly.entity_id
_entity_poly.type
_entity_poly.pdbx_seq_one_letter_code
_entity_poly.pdbx_strand_id
1 'polypeptide(L)'
;MNSYVAWGIFGIISGFLAAFADVPLVMPNQSENIKLDGVCPWWADATSKRFKVSFWLSFLGQPGGYIVMWLLADMISKENTTLACILKIVTLLGCYTGLMSHVVFCLKPLLYQKLCRKMSDDESKEVI
;
A
#
# COMPACT_ATOMS: atom_id res chain seq x y z
N MET A 1 -13.41 15.93 -24.44
CA MET A 1 -13.47 14.56 -23.84
C MET A 1 -14.47 14.63 -22.67
N ASN A 2 -15.43 13.74 -22.63
CA ASN A 2 -16.42 13.73 -21.54
C ASN A 2 -15.68 13.50 -20.21
N SER A 3 -15.97 14.29 -19.18
CA SER A 3 -15.29 14.21 -17.87
C SER A 3 -15.33 12.81 -17.26
N TYR A 4 -16.41 12.08 -17.42
CA TYR A 4 -16.56 10.71 -16.94
C TYR A 4 -15.57 9.73 -17.61
N VAL A 5 -15.31 9.90 -18.92
CA VAL A 5 -14.33 9.08 -19.64
C VAL A 5 -12.93 9.33 -19.10
N ALA A 6 -12.57 10.60 -18.88
CA ALA A 6 -11.28 10.97 -18.30
C ALA A 6 -11.06 10.36 -16.92
N TRP A 7 -12.07 10.45 -16.05
CA TRP A 7 -12.02 9.85 -14.73
C TRP A 7 -11.99 8.31 -14.75
N GLY A 8 -12.71 7.70 -15.70
CA GLY A 8 -12.65 6.25 -15.92
C GLY A 8 -11.24 5.78 -16.32
N ILE A 9 -10.60 6.46 -17.26
CA ILE A 9 -9.20 6.18 -17.67
C ILE A 9 -8.26 6.35 -16.47
N PHE A 10 -8.39 7.45 -15.73
CA PHE A 10 -7.61 7.69 -14.53
C PHE A 10 -7.77 6.56 -13.50
N GLY A 11 -9.00 6.10 -13.26
CA GLY A 11 -9.28 4.98 -12.36
C GLY A 11 -8.64 3.67 -12.80
N ILE A 12 -8.64 3.37 -14.10
CA ILE A 12 -7.97 2.18 -14.64
C ILE A 12 -6.46 2.27 -14.38
N ILE A 13 -5.83 3.39 -14.72
CA ILE A 13 -4.39 3.60 -14.49
C ILE A 13 -4.06 3.47 -13.00
N SER A 14 -4.85 4.11 -12.15
CA SER A 14 -4.69 4.04 -10.69
C SER A 14 -4.87 2.63 -10.14
N GLY A 15 -5.84 1.88 -10.63
CA GLY A 15 -6.07 0.48 -10.27
C GLY A 15 -4.86 -0.40 -10.61
N PHE A 16 -4.26 -0.20 -11.79
CA PHE A 16 -3.02 -0.89 -12.15
C PHE A 16 -1.86 -0.51 -11.23
N LEU A 17 -1.66 0.78 -10.93
CA LEU A 17 -0.61 1.22 -10.02
C LEU A 17 -0.80 0.60 -8.63
N ALA A 18 -2.02 0.56 -8.11
CA ALA A 18 -2.32 -0.06 -6.83
C ALA A 18 -2.07 -1.58 -6.85
N ALA A 19 -2.48 -2.28 -7.91
CA ALA A 19 -2.24 -3.71 -8.07
C ALA A 19 -0.74 -4.04 -8.14
N PHE A 20 0.05 -3.20 -8.82
CA PHE A 20 1.50 -3.39 -8.89
C PHE A 20 2.25 -2.93 -7.63
N ALA A 21 1.60 -2.22 -6.71
CA ALA A 21 2.22 -1.74 -5.48
C ALA A 21 2.73 -2.89 -4.59
N ASP A 22 2.05 -4.02 -4.58
CA ASP A 22 2.42 -5.17 -3.75
C ASP A 22 3.50 -6.05 -4.39
N VAL A 23 3.70 -5.95 -5.71
CA VAL A 23 4.70 -6.76 -6.43
C VAL A 23 6.11 -6.63 -5.83
N PRO A 24 6.64 -5.42 -5.55
CA PRO A 24 7.96 -5.30 -4.93
C PRO A 24 8.07 -5.93 -3.55
N LEU A 25 6.94 -6.07 -2.84
CA LEU A 25 6.90 -6.64 -1.50
C LEU A 25 6.91 -8.17 -1.52
N VAL A 26 6.27 -8.77 -2.53
CA VAL A 26 6.08 -10.22 -2.65
C VAL A 26 7.25 -10.89 -3.41
N MET A 27 8.03 -10.14 -4.17
CA MET A 27 9.18 -10.69 -4.89
C MET A 27 10.20 -11.28 -3.93
N PRO A 28 10.54 -12.58 -4.05
CA PRO A 28 11.55 -13.20 -3.20
C PRO A 28 12.91 -12.52 -3.42
N ASN A 29 13.65 -12.33 -2.34
CA ASN A 29 15.06 -11.98 -2.44
C ASN A 29 15.84 -13.23 -2.85
N GLN A 30 16.83 -13.06 -3.73
CA GLN A 30 17.72 -14.14 -4.14
C GLN A 30 18.67 -14.64 -3.01
N SER A 31 18.74 -13.94 -1.90
CA SER A 31 19.52 -14.34 -0.73
C SER A 31 18.71 -15.30 0.15
N GLU A 32 18.64 -16.56 -0.27
CA GLU A 32 17.94 -17.64 0.48
C GLU A 32 18.60 -18.03 1.80
N ASN A 33 19.62 -17.34 2.28
CA ASN A 33 20.50 -17.83 3.33
C ASN A 33 20.32 -17.23 4.72
N ILE A 34 19.41 -16.32 4.95
CA ILE A 34 19.19 -15.80 6.31
C ILE A 34 17.95 -16.46 6.90
N LYS A 35 18.15 -17.62 7.50
CA LYS A 35 17.20 -18.21 8.46
C LYS A 35 17.34 -17.44 9.77
N LEU A 36 16.63 -16.32 9.88
CA LEU A 36 16.38 -15.69 11.16
C LEU A 36 15.27 -16.48 11.86
N ASP A 37 15.62 -17.13 12.95
CA ASP A 37 14.73 -17.96 13.75
C ASP A 37 13.41 -17.26 14.07
N GLY A 38 12.33 -17.72 13.41
CA GLY A 38 10.95 -17.44 13.81
C GLY A 38 10.34 -16.10 13.44
N VAL A 39 11.07 -15.16 12.86
CA VAL A 39 10.54 -13.85 12.43
C VAL A 39 10.52 -13.79 10.92
N CYS A 40 9.40 -13.39 10.33
CA CYS A 40 9.14 -13.37 8.89
C CYS A 40 10.37 -12.97 8.06
N PRO A 41 11.08 -13.91 7.47
CA PRO A 41 12.42 -13.66 6.92
C PRO A 41 12.40 -12.84 5.63
N TRP A 42 11.28 -12.84 4.90
CA TRP A 42 11.21 -12.24 3.56
C TRP A 42 11.28 -10.71 3.55
N TRP A 43 10.82 -10.03 4.59
CA TRP A 43 10.88 -8.56 4.64
C TRP A 43 12.08 -8.03 5.43
N ALA A 44 12.76 -8.85 6.21
CA ALA A 44 14.00 -8.46 6.87
C ALA A 44 15.12 -8.17 5.86
N ASP A 45 15.17 -8.93 4.77
CA ASP A 45 16.14 -8.78 3.68
C ASP A 45 15.71 -7.87 2.54
N ALA A 46 14.44 -7.46 2.51
CA ALA A 46 13.95 -6.59 1.47
C ALA A 46 14.63 -5.22 1.56
N THR A 47 15.15 -4.73 0.44
CA THR A 47 15.80 -3.42 0.41
C THR A 47 14.80 -2.31 0.74
N SER A 48 15.23 -1.29 1.47
CA SER A 48 14.41 -0.11 1.78
C SER A 48 13.83 0.55 0.52
N LYS A 49 14.49 0.37 -0.64
CA LYS A 49 14.01 0.84 -1.93
C LYS A 49 12.69 0.17 -2.34
N ARG A 50 12.54 -1.14 -2.11
CA ARG A 50 11.31 -1.88 -2.45
C ARG A 50 10.11 -1.36 -1.67
N PHE A 51 10.26 -1.11 -0.37
CA PHE A 51 9.19 -0.55 0.46
C PHE A 51 8.82 0.86 0.04
N LYS A 52 9.80 1.69 -0.33
CA LYS A 52 9.55 3.05 -0.84
C LYS A 52 8.80 3.02 -2.17
N VAL A 53 9.20 2.14 -3.10
CA VAL A 53 8.51 1.99 -4.39
C VAL A 53 7.08 1.52 -4.18
N SER A 54 6.86 0.48 -3.38
CA SER A 54 5.53 -0.01 -3.04
C SER A 54 4.67 1.08 -2.39
N PHE A 55 5.21 1.80 -1.43
CA PHE A 55 4.52 2.92 -0.77
C PHE A 55 4.06 3.97 -1.78
N TRP A 56 4.94 4.44 -2.67
CA TRP A 56 4.58 5.47 -3.65
C TRP A 56 3.60 4.97 -4.70
N LEU A 57 3.74 3.73 -5.17
CA LEU A 57 2.79 3.14 -6.11
C LEU A 57 1.39 3.03 -5.49
N SER A 58 1.30 2.62 -4.24
CA SER A 58 0.03 2.54 -3.53
C SER A 58 -0.55 3.92 -3.23
N PHE A 59 0.28 4.85 -2.75
CA PHE A 59 -0.14 6.22 -2.44
C PHE A 59 -0.71 6.95 -3.66
N LEU A 60 -0.13 6.73 -4.85
CA LEU A 60 -0.61 7.31 -6.10
C LEU A 60 -1.77 6.51 -6.73
N GLY A 61 -1.76 5.19 -6.55
CA GLY A 61 -2.73 4.30 -7.18
C GLY A 61 -4.07 4.21 -6.43
N GLN A 62 -4.05 4.07 -5.13
CA GLN A 62 -5.28 3.85 -4.35
C GLN A 62 -6.33 4.98 -4.52
N PRO A 63 -5.99 6.28 -4.45
CA PRO A 63 -6.99 7.35 -4.54
C PRO A 63 -7.83 7.30 -5.81
N GLY A 64 -7.24 6.90 -6.95
CA GLY A 64 -7.96 6.85 -8.22
C GLY A 64 -9.09 5.82 -8.24
N GLY A 65 -8.89 4.65 -7.63
CA GLY A 65 -9.93 3.64 -7.48
C GLY A 65 -11.12 4.17 -6.66
N TYR A 66 -10.84 4.88 -5.59
CA TYR A 66 -11.89 5.47 -4.74
C TYR A 66 -12.65 6.61 -5.43
N ILE A 67 -11.95 7.43 -6.24
CA ILE A 67 -12.59 8.47 -7.05
C ILE A 67 -13.59 7.84 -8.02
N VAL A 68 -13.23 6.76 -8.69
CA VAL A 68 -14.14 6.04 -9.60
C VAL A 68 -15.35 5.49 -8.86
N MET A 69 -15.18 4.89 -7.70
CA MET A 69 -16.29 4.41 -6.87
C MET A 69 -17.21 5.55 -6.41
N TRP A 70 -16.64 6.71 -6.10
CA TRP A 70 -17.42 7.90 -5.76
C TRP A 70 -18.25 8.40 -6.93
N LEU A 71 -17.67 8.46 -8.13
CA LEU A 71 -18.39 8.84 -9.36
C LEU A 71 -19.49 7.85 -9.71
N LEU A 72 -19.26 6.56 -9.50
CA LEU A 72 -20.28 5.52 -9.67
C LEU A 72 -21.45 5.77 -8.70
N ALA A 73 -21.15 6.10 -7.44
CA ALA A 73 -22.17 6.45 -6.46
C ALA A 73 -22.99 7.69 -6.89
N ASP A 74 -22.33 8.70 -7.48
CA ASP A 74 -23.03 9.87 -8.02
C ASP A 74 -23.96 9.52 -9.19
N MET A 75 -23.55 8.60 -10.06
CA MET A 75 -24.42 8.11 -11.13
C MET A 75 -25.65 7.38 -10.59
N ILE A 76 -25.46 6.50 -9.60
CA ILE A 76 -26.53 5.73 -8.95
C ILE A 76 -27.47 6.64 -8.16
N SER A 77 -27.00 7.78 -7.67
CA SER A 77 -27.80 8.68 -6.83
C SER A 77 -29.07 9.20 -7.51
N LYS A 78 -29.09 9.22 -8.84
CA LYS A 78 -30.27 9.61 -9.64
C LYS A 78 -31.41 8.60 -9.54
N GLU A 79 -31.09 7.33 -9.34
CA GLU A 79 -32.06 6.23 -9.26
C GLU A 79 -32.32 5.81 -7.81
N ASN A 80 -31.28 5.82 -6.98
CA ASN A 80 -31.37 5.38 -5.59
C ASN A 80 -30.38 6.15 -4.68
N THR A 81 -30.88 7.20 -4.03
CA THR A 81 -30.09 8.07 -3.14
C THR A 81 -29.54 7.30 -1.93
N THR A 82 -30.31 6.37 -1.38
CA THR A 82 -29.89 5.60 -0.19
C THR A 82 -28.70 4.70 -0.54
N LEU A 83 -28.78 3.97 -1.66
CA LEU A 83 -27.70 3.11 -2.12
C LEU A 83 -26.44 3.93 -2.44
N ALA A 84 -26.59 5.09 -3.06
CA ALA A 84 -25.48 5.99 -3.34
C ALA A 84 -24.80 6.49 -2.06
N CYS A 85 -25.56 6.82 -1.03
CA CYS A 85 -25.04 7.25 0.26
C CYS A 85 -24.24 6.13 0.93
N ILE A 86 -24.79 4.91 0.97
CA ILE A 86 -24.09 3.72 1.50
C ILE A 86 -22.78 3.50 0.76
N LEU A 87 -22.80 3.54 -0.58
CA LEU A 87 -21.61 3.34 -1.41
C LEU A 87 -20.53 4.39 -1.12
N LYS A 88 -20.89 5.65 -0.94
CA LYS A 88 -19.97 6.73 -0.56
C LYS A 88 -19.33 6.48 0.80
N ILE A 89 -20.11 6.08 1.80
CA ILE A 89 -19.61 5.78 3.14
C ILE A 89 -18.64 4.60 3.10
N VAL A 90 -19.02 3.51 2.42
CA VAL A 90 -18.14 2.32 2.27
C VAL A 90 -16.87 2.68 1.52
N THR A 91 -16.95 3.53 0.48
CA THR A 91 -15.78 4.01 -0.27
C THR A 91 -14.83 4.81 0.63
N LEU A 92 -15.34 5.72 1.45
CA LEU A 92 -14.51 6.50 2.39
C LEU A 92 -13.84 5.61 3.43
N LEU A 93 -14.58 4.68 4.03
CA LEU A 93 -14.03 3.72 4.99
C LEU A 93 -12.96 2.83 4.34
N GLY A 94 -13.22 2.32 3.13
CA GLY A 94 -12.28 1.53 2.36
C GLY A 94 -11.00 2.31 2.02
N CYS A 95 -11.15 3.58 1.61
CA CYS A 95 -10.02 4.47 1.35
C CYS A 95 -9.13 4.63 2.59
N TYR A 96 -9.75 4.99 3.71
CA TYR A 96 -9.03 5.21 4.96
C TYR A 96 -8.32 3.94 5.45
N THR A 97 -9.04 2.82 5.53
CA THR A 97 -8.49 1.56 6.03
C THR A 97 -7.44 0.97 5.08
N GLY A 98 -7.68 1.02 3.77
CA GLY A 98 -6.76 0.50 2.76
C GLY A 98 -5.44 1.27 2.74
N LEU A 99 -5.51 2.60 2.72
CA LEU A 99 -4.31 3.43 2.73
C LEU A 99 -3.51 3.27 4.02
N MET A 100 -4.17 3.28 5.18
CA MET A 100 -3.53 3.12 6.48
C MET A 100 -2.88 1.73 6.63
N SER A 101 -3.58 0.68 6.22
CA SER A 101 -3.03 -0.68 6.25
C SER A 101 -1.76 -0.78 5.41
N HIS A 102 -1.77 -0.21 4.21
CA HIS A 102 -0.60 -0.25 3.32
C HIS A 102 0.57 0.58 3.86
N VAL A 103 0.30 1.76 4.43
CA VAL A 103 1.31 2.59 5.10
C VAL A 103 1.97 1.82 6.25
N VAL A 104 1.18 1.20 7.12
CA VAL A 104 1.69 0.40 8.24
C VAL A 104 2.50 -0.79 7.73
N PHE A 105 2.01 -1.47 6.68
CA PHE A 105 2.68 -2.61 6.07
C PHE A 105 4.06 -2.24 5.48
N CYS A 106 4.20 -1.06 4.89
CA CYS A 106 5.48 -0.56 4.36
C CYS A 106 6.41 -0.01 5.46
N LEU A 107 5.87 0.64 6.48
CA LEU A 107 6.66 1.26 7.55
C LEU A 107 7.22 0.24 8.55
N LYS A 108 6.44 -0.79 8.89
CA LYS A 108 6.85 -1.80 9.89
C LYS A 108 8.21 -2.44 9.57
N PRO A 109 8.48 -2.93 8.35
CA PRO A 109 9.79 -3.49 8.00
C PRO A 109 10.92 -2.46 8.06
N LEU A 110 10.66 -1.22 7.64
CA LEU A 110 11.67 -0.15 7.68
C LEU A 110 12.07 0.20 9.11
N LEU A 111 11.10 0.28 10.02
CA LEU A 111 11.35 0.51 11.43
C LEU A 111 12.12 -0.65 12.07
N TYR A 112 11.71 -1.88 11.76
CA TYR A 112 12.39 -3.07 12.26
C TYR A 112 13.85 -3.12 11.81
N GLN A 113 14.13 -2.93 10.53
CA GLN A 113 15.51 -2.90 10.01
C GLN A 113 16.36 -1.82 10.67
N LYS A 114 15.77 -0.64 10.94
CA LYS A 114 16.47 0.45 11.61
C LYS A 114 16.77 0.13 13.08
N LEU A 115 15.82 -0.51 13.78
CA LEU A 115 15.98 -0.91 15.17
C LEU A 115 17.03 -2.02 15.31
N CYS A 116 16.97 -3.06 14.46
CA CYS A 116 17.94 -4.16 14.49
C CYS A 116 19.37 -3.68 14.21
N ARG A 117 19.55 -2.74 13.26
CA ARG A 117 20.88 -2.15 13.04
C ARG A 117 21.40 -1.40 14.26
N LYS A 118 20.53 -0.64 14.93
CA LYS A 118 20.93 0.11 16.13
C LYS A 118 21.30 -0.82 17.28
N MET A 119 20.55 -1.90 17.49
CA MET A 119 20.86 -2.89 18.54
C MET A 119 22.19 -3.60 18.23
N SER A 120 22.45 -4.01 17.00
CA SER A 120 23.74 -4.62 16.60
C SER A 120 24.92 -3.65 16.82
N ASP A 121 24.74 -2.37 16.58
CA ASP A 121 25.78 -1.35 16.81
C ASP A 121 26.02 -1.11 18.32
N ASP A 122 25.00 -1.22 19.15
CA ASP A 122 25.13 -1.06 20.60
C ASP A 122 25.75 -2.32 21.25
N GLU A 123 25.34 -3.53 20.84
CA GLU A 123 25.95 -4.77 21.29
C GLU A 123 27.43 -4.89 20.90
N SER A 124 27.79 -4.39 19.71
CA SER A 124 29.20 -4.39 19.27
C SER A 124 30.08 -3.43 20.07
N LYS A 125 29.50 -2.43 20.75
CA LYS A 125 30.22 -1.49 21.62
C LYS A 125 30.41 -2.00 23.05
N GLU A 126 29.55 -2.93 23.51
CA GLU A 126 29.70 -3.56 24.84
C GLU A 126 30.75 -4.68 24.86
N VAL A 127 31.20 -5.15 23.70
CA VAL A 127 32.19 -6.25 23.56
C VAL A 127 33.61 -5.71 23.34
N ILE A 128 33.83 -4.41 23.25
CA ILE A 128 35.13 -3.75 23.16
C ILE A 128 35.44 -3.03 24.47
#